data_b5a6380cde6a4610c7205503ca1e7843
#
_entry.id   b5a6380cde6a4610c7205503ca1e7843
#
_cell.length_a   1.000
_cell.length_b   1.000
_cell.length_c   1.000
_cell.angle_alpha   90.00
_cell.angle_beta   90.00
_cell.angle_gamma   90.00
#
_symmetry.space_group_name_H-M   'P 1'
#
loop_
_entity.id
_entity.type
_entity.pdbx_description
1 polymer ?
#
loop_
_entity_poly.entity_id
_entity_poly.type
_entity_poly.pdbx_seq_one_letter_code
_entity_poly.pdbx_strand_id
1 'polypeptide(L)'
;MFLSAVIGFVAGLFAVMIKNLTHLIQSLLEGEFVANYHDAFYFIFPVLGLLIVYLIIKFILRQKVGHGIPTTLYAISRKKGIMKRFQMYASLITAPITVGFGGSVGLEGPTVATGASLGSNISRIFLMNQASRTLLIGCAAAGAMSSIFKAPIAAIIFAVEVFSLDLTLASLLPLLIASVSAILTSYFFFGSQIILPFTLEDQFTISEVPYYLVLGVVAAAFSVYFSRIYFGTTKVLAKITSPLVRLIFAGLGLGVLIYFIPPLYGEGYNVINNLLQENYLEALGTNLFNAYLENIWVVIILLAGLVIFKIIASALTFSAGGVGGIFAPVMFMGSAMGHCFALVVNNLGIFKNEISVSNFTLVGMAGLMAGVLHAPLTAIFLIAELTHGYELFIPLMITAAISYLITTKFEPHSVYTMELARRGDLLTHDKDQTVLTLMNISRVVEKNFIALEIDMNLGDVIHDGVMKSSRNIFPVIDENQ
;
A
#
# COMPACT_ATOMS: atom_id res chain seq x y z
N MET A 1 26.34 -0.14 -4.69
CA MET A 1 26.58 0.43 -3.37
C MET A 1 26.54 1.95 -3.38
N PHE A 2 27.46 2.67 -4.05
CA PHE A 2 27.45 4.14 -4.08
C PHE A 2 26.12 4.72 -4.59
N LEU A 3 25.59 4.24 -5.72
CA LEU A 3 24.29 4.66 -6.24
C LEU A 3 23.12 4.40 -5.29
N SER A 4 23.17 3.31 -4.49
CA SER A 4 22.13 3.03 -3.49
C SER A 4 22.12 4.07 -2.38
N ALA A 5 23.29 4.53 -1.92
CA ALA A 5 23.39 5.61 -0.93
C ALA A 5 22.82 6.93 -1.48
N VAL A 6 23.21 7.30 -2.72
CA VAL A 6 22.70 8.51 -3.38
C VAL A 6 21.19 8.45 -3.58
N ILE A 7 20.67 7.31 -4.05
CA ILE A 7 19.24 7.10 -4.26
C ILE A 7 18.48 7.16 -2.92
N GLY A 8 19.02 6.53 -1.87
CA GLY A 8 18.45 6.60 -0.54
C GLY A 8 18.38 8.02 -0.01
N PHE A 9 19.47 8.78 -0.12
CA PHE A 9 19.52 10.19 0.26
C PHE A 9 18.44 11.02 -0.45
N VAL A 10 18.35 10.92 -1.78
CA VAL A 10 17.36 11.69 -2.57
C VAL A 10 15.93 11.22 -2.30
N ALA A 11 15.71 9.91 -2.13
CA ALA A 11 14.40 9.39 -1.75
C ALA A 11 13.97 9.89 -0.36
N GLY A 12 14.91 9.97 0.58
CA GLY A 12 14.73 10.59 1.87
C GLY A 12 14.33 12.06 1.78
N LEU A 13 15.02 12.85 0.95
CA LEU A 13 14.65 14.24 0.71
C LEU A 13 13.23 14.38 0.14
N PHE A 14 12.83 13.53 -0.80
CA PHE A 14 11.46 13.55 -1.34
C PHE A 14 10.41 13.22 -0.27
N ALA A 15 10.69 12.26 0.61
CA ALA A 15 9.81 11.93 1.73
C ALA A 15 9.65 13.13 2.68
N VAL A 16 10.76 13.79 3.03
CA VAL A 16 10.79 15.02 3.83
C VAL A 16 9.97 16.13 3.16
N MET A 17 10.16 16.36 1.86
CA MET A 17 9.44 17.39 1.11
C MET A 17 7.92 17.13 1.10
N ILE A 18 7.50 15.90 0.84
CA ILE A 18 6.07 15.52 0.82
C ILE A 18 5.44 15.80 2.19
N LYS A 19 6.09 15.39 3.26
CA LYS A 19 5.60 15.56 4.63
C LYS A 19 5.52 17.03 5.03
N ASN A 20 6.60 17.80 4.80
CA ASN A 20 6.63 19.23 5.09
C ASN A 20 5.58 20.02 4.29
N LEU A 21 5.42 19.70 3.01
CA LEU A 21 4.41 20.36 2.19
C LEU A 21 2.98 20.05 2.69
N THR A 22 2.73 18.82 3.14
CA THR A 22 1.45 18.44 3.75
C THR A 22 1.20 19.22 5.03
N HIS A 23 2.18 19.29 5.94
CA HIS A 23 2.07 20.06 7.17
C HIS A 23 1.88 21.57 6.92
N LEU A 24 2.58 22.12 5.92
CA LEU A 24 2.41 23.52 5.53
C LEU A 24 0.96 23.78 5.05
N ILE A 25 0.42 22.89 4.23
CA ILE A 25 -0.97 23.02 3.76
C ILE A 25 -1.95 22.93 4.95
N GLN A 26 -1.77 21.96 5.83
CA GLN A 26 -2.61 21.80 7.02
C GLN A 26 -2.55 23.02 7.91
N SER A 27 -1.35 23.53 8.24
CA SER A 27 -1.19 24.71 9.08
C SER A 27 -1.81 25.99 8.47
N LEU A 28 -1.80 26.11 7.15
CA LEU A 28 -2.49 27.20 6.45
C LEU A 28 -4.03 27.09 6.52
N LEU A 29 -4.53 25.84 6.53
CA LEU A 29 -5.97 25.59 6.62
C LEU A 29 -6.51 25.63 8.06
N GLU A 30 -5.65 25.39 9.06
CA GLU A 30 -5.99 25.44 10.51
C GLU A 30 -5.81 26.83 11.12
N GLY A 31 -5.50 27.88 10.33
CA GLY A 31 -5.29 29.24 10.82
C GLY A 31 -6.50 29.82 11.55
N GLU A 32 -6.28 30.88 12.35
CA GLU A 32 -7.29 31.51 13.23
C GLU A 32 -8.62 31.85 12.54
N PHE A 33 -8.58 32.18 11.25
CA PHE A 33 -9.79 32.49 10.47
C PHE A 33 -10.69 31.25 10.29
N VAL A 34 -10.08 30.06 10.17
CA VAL A 34 -10.80 28.79 9.96
C VAL A 34 -11.31 28.23 11.28
N ALA A 35 -10.58 28.46 12.38
CA ALA A 35 -10.94 27.98 13.71
C ALA A 35 -12.35 28.45 14.16
N ASN A 36 -12.80 29.61 13.70
CA ASN A 36 -14.13 30.16 14.02
C ASN A 36 -15.27 29.55 13.22
N TYR A 37 -14.98 28.82 12.11
CA TYR A 37 -15.97 28.20 11.22
C TYR A 37 -15.65 26.72 10.95
N HIS A 38 -15.04 26.07 11.90
CA HIS A 38 -14.40 24.73 11.79
C HIS A 38 -15.29 23.69 11.10
N ASP A 39 -16.55 23.58 11.51
CA ASP A 39 -17.44 22.51 11.05
C ASP A 39 -17.83 22.62 9.56
N ALA A 40 -18.07 23.83 9.07
CA ALA A 40 -18.44 24.05 7.65
C ALA A 40 -17.25 23.83 6.71
N PHE A 41 -16.02 24.16 7.13
CA PHE A 41 -14.82 24.01 6.31
C PHE A 41 -14.39 22.55 6.16
N TYR A 42 -14.60 21.70 7.17
CA TYR A 42 -14.35 20.26 7.05
C TYR A 42 -15.15 19.60 5.93
N PHE A 43 -16.34 20.09 5.65
CA PHE A 43 -17.17 19.63 4.54
C PHE A 43 -16.60 20.05 3.16
N ILE A 44 -16.11 21.29 3.05
CA ILE A 44 -15.73 21.91 1.77
C ILE A 44 -14.29 21.60 1.38
N PHE A 45 -13.35 21.51 2.33
CA PHE A 45 -11.93 21.33 2.06
C PHE A 45 -11.61 20.12 1.18
N PRO A 46 -12.17 18.93 1.41
CA PRO A 46 -11.89 17.78 0.53
C PRO A 46 -12.28 18.03 -0.92
N VAL A 47 -13.41 18.71 -1.15
CA VAL A 47 -13.88 19.04 -2.51
C VAL A 47 -12.91 20.01 -3.18
N LEU A 48 -12.48 21.06 -2.47
CA LEU A 48 -11.54 22.06 -2.99
C LEU A 48 -10.17 21.42 -3.27
N GLY A 49 -9.62 20.63 -2.35
CA GLY A 49 -8.35 19.93 -2.54
C GLY A 49 -8.36 19.00 -3.74
N LEU A 50 -9.41 18.21 -3.88
CA LEU A 50 -9.59 17.30 -5.02
C LEU A 50 -9.76 18.07 -6.33
N LEU A 51 -10.43 19.22 -6.31
CA LEU A 51 -10.57 20.11 -7.49
C LEU A 51 -9.22 20.69 -7.91
N ILE A 52 -8.43 21.18 -6.95
CA ILE A 52 -7.06 21.68 -7.21
C ILE A 52 -6.20 20.57 -7.84
N VAL A 53 -6.21 19.37 -7.26
CA VAL A 53 -5.49 18.20 -7.80
C VAL A 53 -5.94 17.87 -9.22
N TYR A 54 -7.26 17.87 -9.47
CA TYR A 54 -7.81 17.65 -10.81
C TYR A 54 -7.30 18.69 -11.82
N LEU A 55 -7.30 19.98 -11.46
CA LEU A 55 -6.80 21.06 -12.32
C LEU A 55 -5.30 20.91 -12.59
N ILE A 56 -4.49 20.58 -11.59
CA ILE A 56 -3.05 20.33 -11.75
C ILE A 56 -2.82 19.17 -12.72
N ILE A 57 -3.52 18.04 -12.54
CA ILE A 57 -3.39 16.87 -13.42
C ILE A 57 -3.81 17.21 -14.85
N LYS A 58 -4.92 17.95 -15.03
CA LYS A 58 -5.49 18.27 -16.34
C LYS A 58 -4.66 19.30 -17.11
N PHE A 59 -4.22 20.38 -16.46
CA PHE A 59 -3.60 21.53 -17.15
C PHE A 59 -2.07 21.55 -17.06
N ILE A 60 -1.49 21.11 -15.91
CA ILE A 60 -0.04 21.18 -15.69
C ILE A 60 0.61 19.86 -16.08
N LEU A 61 0.22 18.74 -15.48
CA LEU A 61 0.84 17.44 -15.72
C LEU A 61 0.43 16.83 -17.06
N ARG A 62 -0.82 17.06 -17.50
CA ARG A 62 -1.41 16.54 -18.74
C ARG A 62 -1.27 15.02 -18.91
N GLN A 63 -1.01 14.29 -17.83
CA GLN A 63 -0.85 12.85 -17.77
C GLN A 63 -1.52 12.33 -16.50
N LYS A 64 -2.11 11.13 -16.57
CA LYS A 64 -2.73 10.50 -15.39
C LYS A 64 -1.65 10.14 -14.39
N VAL A 65 -1.80 10.60 -13.16
CA VAL A 65 -0.97 10.19 -12.03
C VAL A 65 -1.46 8.80 -11.59
N GLY A 66 -0.54 7.86 -11.46
CA GLY A 66 -0.88 6.49 -11.05
C GLY A 66 -1.12 6.38 -9.55
N HIS A 67 -1.66 5.25 -9.13
CA HIS A 67 -2.00 4.95 -7.73
C HIS A 67 -0.81 4.44 -6.90
N GLY A 68 0.36 5.07 -7.00
CA GLY A 68 1.50 4.75 -6.14
C GLY A 68 2.11 3.37 -6.42
N ILE A 69 2.04 2.46 -5.44
CA ILE A 69 2.65 1.12 -5.47
C ILE A 69 2.17 0.25 -6.65
N PRO A 70 0.87 0.17 -7.00
CA PRO A 70 0.42 -0.58 -8.18
C PRO A 70 1.08 -0.15 -9.49
N THR A 71 1.34 1.15 -9.65
CA THR A 71 2.04 1.68 -10.84
C THR A 71 3.48 1.20 -10.91
N THR A 72 4.16 1.13 -9.77
CA THR A 72 5.53 0.62 -9.67
C THR A 72 5.57 -0.88 -9.99
N LEU A 73 4.66 -1.66 -9.42
CA LEU A 73 4.51 -3.09 -9.71
C LEU A 73 4.28 -3.34 -11.21
N TYR A 74 3.39 -2.56 -11.85
CA TYR A 74 3.16 -2.64 -13.29
C TYR A 74 4.44 -2.33 -14.10
N ALA A 75 5.21 -1.33 -13.68
CA ALA A 75 6.47 -1.00 -14.36
C ALA A 75 7.50 -2.12 -14.25
N ILE A 76 7.63 -2.76 -13.08
CA ILE A 76 8.50 -3.91 -12.87
C ILE A 76 8.05 -5.09 -13.72
N SER A 77 6.75 -5.44 -13.67
CA SER A 77 6.19 -6.62 -14.33
C SER A 77 6.20 -6.53 -15.86
N ARG A 78 5.74 -5.42 -16.43
CA ARG A 78 5.48 -5.30 -17.88
C ARG A 78 6.41 -4.35 -18.63
N LYS A 79 7.09 -3.42 -17.93
CA LYS A 79 7.91 -2.38 -18.57
C LYS A 79 9.39 -2.50 -18.25
N LYS A 80 9.85 -3.67 -17.85
CA LYS A 80 11.27 -3.91 -17.51
C LYS A 80 11.81 -2.89 -16.49
N GLY A 81 10.96 -2.43 -15.55
CA GLY A 81 11.29 -1.40 -14.56
C GLY A 81 11.37 0.03 -15.10
N ILE A 82 10.88 0.31 -16.30
CA ILE A 82 10.95 1.66 -16.88
C ILE A 82 9.74 2.48 -16.45
N MET A 83 9.99 3.53 -15.68
CA MET A 83 9.01 4.51 -15.23
C MET A 83 9.19 5.85 -15.94
N LYS A 84 8.08 6.58 -16.14
CA LYS A 84 8.12 7.89 -16.80
C LYS A 84 8.68 8.94 -15.84
N ARG A 85 9.45 9.90 -16.34
CA ARG A 85 10.10 10.95 -15.54
C ARG A 85 9.12 11.80 -14.73
N PHE A 86 7.94 12.11 -15.28
CA PHE A 86 6.96 12.94 -14.58
C PHE A 86 6.48 12.31 -13.27
N GLN A 87 6.54 10.99 -13.10
CA GLN A 87 6.15 10.29 -11.86
C GLN A 87 7.06 10.62 -10.68
N MET A 88 8.28 11.16 -10.92
CA MET A 88 9.17 11.61 -9.86
C MET A 88 8.64 12.84 -9.11
N TYR A 89 7.90 13.72 -9.77
CA TYR A 89 7.42 14.97 -9.18
C TYR A 89 5.89 15.09 -9.10
N ALA A 90 5.16 14.28 -9.86
CA ALA A 90 3.70 14.36 -9.89
C ALA A 90 3.08 14.13 -8.51
N SER A 91 3.47 13.06 -7.84
CA SER A 91 2.98 12.73 -6.50
C SER A 91 3.49 13.69 -5.42
N LEU A 92 4.68 14.28 -5.62
CA LEU A 92 5.28 15.28 -4.73
C LEU A 92 4.38 16.51 -4.54
N ILE A 93 3.63 16.87 -5.59
CA ILE A 93 2.73 18.02 -5.58
C ILE A 93 1.30 17.60 -5.23
N THR A 94 0.81 16.53 -5.85
CA THR A 94 -0.60 16.18 -5.78
C THR A 94 -1.00 15.47 -4.49
N ALA A 95 -0.12 14.65 -3.89
CA ALA A 95 -0.45 13.92 -2.66
C ALA A 95 -0.55 14.85 -1.44
N PRO A 96 0.38 15.79 -1.19
CA PRO A 96 0.25 16.76 -0.11
C PRO A 96 -1.04 17.58 -0.18
N ILE A 97 -1.46 18.00 -1.38
CA ILE A 97 -2.71 18.73 -1.56
C ILE A 97 -3.91 17.82 -1.25
N THR A 98 -3.90 16.56 -1.76
CA THR A 98 -4.98 15.63 -1.46
C THR A 98 -5.14 15.42 0.04
N VAL A 99 -4.06 15.10 0.75
CA VAL A 99 -4.08 14.78 2.18
C VAL A 99 -4.27 16.03 3.03
N GLY A 100 -3.57 17.11 2.72
CA GLY A 100 -3.65 18.37 3.46
C GLY A 100 -5.05 18.97 3.46
N PHE A 101 -5.80 18.84 2.37
CA PHE A 101 -7.20 19.24 2.28
C PHE A 101 -8.19 18.17 2.79
N GLY A 102 -7.73 17.12 3.47
CA GLY A 102 -8.58 16.13 4.12
C GLY A 102 -8.92 14.90 3.31
N GLY A 103 -8.26 14.66 2.19
CA GLY A 103 -8.39 13.37 1.51
C GLY A 103 -7.99 12.22 2.44
N SER A 104 -8.89 11.25 2.63
CA SER A 104 -8.74 10.16 3.60
C SER A 104 -7.82 9.05 3.10
N VAL A 105 -6.55 9.38 2.87
CA VAL A 105 -5.51 8.51 2.28
C VAL A 105 -4.15 8.86 2.88
N GLY A 106 -3.15 7.98 2.69
CA GLY A 106 -1.79 8.16 3.20
C GLY A 106 -0.80 8.74 2.19
N LEU A 107 0.32 9.24 2.68
CA LEU A 107 1.44 9.76 1.88
C LEU A 107 2.44 8.67 1.46
N GLU A 108 2.40 7.47 2.06
CA GLU A 108 3.40 6.42 1.87
C GLU A 108 3.43 5.91 0.42
N GLY A 109 2.26 5.60 -0.14
CA GLY A 109 2.15 5.13 -1.52
C GLY A 109 2.75 6.10 -2.54
N PRO A 110 2.36 7.37 -2.53
CA PRO A 110 2.96 8.44 -3.33
C PRO A 110 4.47 8.59 -3.15
N THR A 111 4.96 8.54 -1.91
CA THR A 111 6.39 8.70 -1.62
C THR A 111 7.20 7.52 -2.14
N VAL A 112 6.70 6.30 -1.94
CA VAL A 112 7.31 5.07 -2.50
C VAL A 112 7.34 5.12 -4.02
N ALA A 113 6.26 5.55 -4.69
CA ALA A 113 6.22 5.66 -6.15
C ALA A 113 7.15 6.74 -6.69
N THR A 114 7.28 7.86 -5.98
CA THR A 114 8.24 8.92 -6.31
C THR A 114 9.67 8.40 -6.20
N GLY A 115 10.01 7.73 -5.09
CA GLY A 115 11.31 7.08 -4.90
C GLY A 115 11.57 6.01 -5.97
N ALA A 116 10.64 5.09 -6.20
CA ALA A 116 10.73 4.05 -7.22
C ALA A 116 10.99 4.63 -8.62
N SER A 117 10.28 5.72 -8.98
CA SER A 117 10.49 6.42 -10.24
C SER A 117 11.89 7.05 -10.32
N LEU A 118 12.41 7.58 -9.20
CA LEU A 118 13.79 8.07 -9.11
C LEU A 118 14.78 6.94 -9.40
N GLY A 119 14.69 5.80 -8.69
CA GLY A 119 15.54 4.63 -8.90
C GLY A 119 15.52 4.13 -10.34
N SER A 120 14.31 4.06 -10.94
CA SER A 120 14.14 3.71 -12.35
C SER A 120 14.86 4.67 -13.31
N ASN A 121 14.71 5.99 -13.11
CA ASN A 121 15.29 6.99 -14.03
C ASN A 121 16.80 7.13 -13.85
N ILE A 122 17.33 7.06 -12.62
CA ILE A 122 18.79 7.03 -12.38
C ILE A 122 19.41 5.80 -13.03
N SER A 123 18.83 4.61 -12.85
CA SER A 123 19.35 3.39 -13.48
C SER A 123 19.42 3.47 -15.01
N ARG A 124 18.51 4.23 -15.64
CA ARG A 124 18.51 4.46 -17.09
C ARG A 124 19.63 5.42 -17.54
N ILE A 125 19.93 6.44 -16.74
CA ILE A 125 21.06 7.36 -17.02
C ILE A 125 22.36 6.57 -17.02
N PHE A 126 22.52 5.61 -16.12
CA PHE A 126 23.70 4.74 -16.02
C PHE A 126 23.62 3.48 -16.90
N LEU A 127 22.65 3.40 -17.84
CA LEU A 127 22.47 2.29 -18.80
C LEU A 127 22.46 0.89 -18.15
N MET A 128 21.91 0.78 -16.94
CA MET A 128 21.88 -0.48 -16.19
C MET A 128 20.89 -1.48 -16.80
N ASN A 129 21.20 -2.77 -16.64
CA ASN A 129 20.34 -3.86 -17.04
C ASN A 129 19.03 -3.90 -16.23
N GLN A 130 18.08 -4.76 -16.64
CA GLN A 130 16.76 -4.86 -15.99
C GLN A 130 16.86 -5.28 -14.51
N ALA A 131 17.72 -6.25 -14.17
CA ALA A 131 17.86 -6.74 -12.80
C ALA A 131 18.38 -5.65 -11.86
N SER A 132 19.45 -4.94 -12.26
CA SER A 132 19.99 -3.82 -11.48
C SER A 132 19.01 -2.65 -11.38
N ARG A 133 18.21 -2.40 -12.43
CA ARG A 133 17.16 -1.37 -12.41
C ARG A 133 16.08 -1.73 -11.40
N THR A 134 15.58 -2.96 -11.38
CA THR A 134 14.58 -3.43 -10.43
C THR A 134 15.10 -3.34 -9.00
N LEU A 135 16.37 -3.70 -8.78
CA LEU A 135 17.01 -3.55 -7.47
C LEU A 135 17.07 -2.06 -7.04
N LEU A 136 17.46 -1.15 -7.92
CA LEU A 136 17.51 0.29 -7.59
C LEU A 136 16.12 0.90 -7.35
N ILE A 137 15.08 0.40 -8.02
CA ILE A 137 13.67 0.74 -7.71
C ILE A 137 13.35 0.30 -6.28
N GLY A 138 13.71 -0.92 -5.90
CA GLY A 138 13.56 -1.42 -4.53
C GLY A 138 14.34 -0.60 -3.50
N CYS A 139 15.59 -0.26 -3.78
CA CYS A 139 16.41 0.61 -2.93
C CYS A 139 15.76 1.97 -2.68
N ALA A 140 15.24 2.60 -3.75
CA ALA A 140 14.57 3.89 -3.63
C ALA A 140 13.24 3.80 -2.87
N ALA A 141 12.48 2.73 -3.09
CA ALA A 141 11.23 2.45 -2.37
C ALA A 141 11.48 2.18 -0.88
N ALA A 142 12.48 1.34 -0.56
CA ALA A 142 12.90 1.08 0.82
C ALA A 142 13.39 2.36 1.50
N GLY A 143 14.21 3.17 0.81
CA GLY A 143 14.63 4.47 1.32
C GLY A 143 13.46 5.41 1.62
N ALA A 144 12.48 5.49 0.72
CA ALA A 144 11.28 6.30 0.90
C ALA A 144 10.47 5.86 2.14
N MET A 145 10.23 4.55 2.30
CA MET A 145 9.53 3.99 3.47
C MET A 145 10.31 4.18 4.76
N SER A 146 11.63 3.92 4.74
CA SER A 146 12.52 4.13 5.87
C SER A 146 12.52 5.57 6.37
N SER A 147 12.48 6.54 5.46
CA SER A 147 12.42 7.97 5.78
C SER A 147 11.09 8.37 6.42
N ILE A 148 9.96 7.84 5.94
CA ILE A 148 8.64 8.15 6.50
C ILE A 148 8.49 7.57 7.89
N PHE A 149 8.72 6.27 8.05
CA PHE A 149 8.42 5.56 9.29
C PHE A 149 9.58 5.50 10.27
N LYS A 150 10.79 5.89 9.84
CA LYS A 150 12.04 5.70 10.61
C LYS A 150 12.28 4.24 10.99
N ALA A 151 11.83 3.32 10.12
CA ALA A 151 11.84 1.87 10.27
C ALA A 151 12.63 1.23 9.10
N PRO A 152 13.97 1.18 9.18
CA PRO A 152 14.79 0.72 8.05
C PRO A 152 14.65 -0.78 7.76
N ILE A 153 14.47 -1.65 8.77
CA ILE A 153 14.31 -3.08 8.57
C ILE A 153 12.97 -3.37 7.89
N ALA A 154 11.89 -2.80 8.42
CA ALA A 154 10.56 -2.93 7.82
C ALA A 154 10.52 -2.41 6.37
N ALA A 155 11.23 -1.33 6.09
CA ALA A 155 11.32 -0.77 4.74
C ALA A 155 12.03 -1.69 3.75
N ILE A 156 13.09 -2.38 4.17
CA ILE A 156 13.78 -3.39 3.37
C ILE A 156 12.85 -4.57 3.10
N ILE A 157 12.19 -5.08 4.14
CA ILE A 157 11.26 -6.20 4.05
C ILE A 157 10.09 -5.83 3.14
N PHE A 158 9.53 -4.62 3.27
CA PHE A 158 8.51 -4.10 2.37
C PHE A 158 8.94 -4.14 0.90
N ALA A 159 10.15 -3.68 0.60
CA ALA A 159 10.65 -3.70 -0.77
C ALA A 159 10.80 -5.12 -1.32
N VAL A 160 11.25 -6.07 -0.49
CA VAL A 160 11.38 -7.48 -0.86
C VAL A 160 10.01 -8.13 -1.04
N GLU A 161 9.11 -7.96 -0.08
CA GLU A 161 7.81 -8.65 -0.03
C GLU A 161 6.83 -8.09 -1.08
N VAL A 162 6.72 -6.77 -1.18
CA VAL A 162 5.76 -6.12 -2.09
C VAL A 162 6.24 -6.10 -3.54
N PHE A 163 7.54 -5.85 -3.80
CA PHE A 163 8.05 -5.82 -5.17
C PHE A 163 8.64 -7.16 -5.63
N SER A 164 8.53 -8.20 -4.81
CA SER A 164 9.00 -9.56 -5.14
C SER A 164 10.48 -9.59 -5.53
N LEU A 165 11.31 -8.88 -4.78
CA LEU A 165 12.75 -8.87 -5.01
C LEU A 165 13.39 -10.16 -4.48
N ASP A 166 14.41 -10.66 -5.19
CA ASP A 166 15.18 -11.83 -4.73
C ASP A 166 15.97 -11.46 -3.46
N LEU A 167 15.79 -12.24 -2.38
CA LEU A 167 16.41 -12.03 -1.08
C LEU A 167 17.81 -12.69 -1.08
N THR A 168 18.79 -12.00 -1.67
CA THR A 168 20.18 -12.43 -1.71
C THR A 168 21.08 -11.41 -1.01
N LEU A 169 22.27 -11.81 -0.56
CA LEU A 169 23.23 -10.85 0.01
C LEU A 169 23.56 -9.71 -0.96
N ALA A 170 23.56 -9.99 -2.26
CA ALA A 170 23.81 -9.00 -3.30
C ALA A 170 22.69 -7.94 -3.40
N SER A 171 21.45 -8.27 -3.04
CA SER A 171 20.31 -7.34 -3.01
C SER A 171 20.13 -6.68 -1.64
N LEU A 172 20.39 -7.40 -0.54
CA LEU A 172 20.21 -6.88 0.81
C LEU A 172 21.14 -5.71 1.15
N LEU A 173 22.43 -5.79 0.80
CA LEU A 173 23.40 -4.72 1.11
C LEU A 173 23.02 -3.39 0.43
N PRO A 174 22.68 -3.32 -0.88
CA PRO A 174 22.19 -2.10 -1.49
C PRO A 174 20.90 -1.53 -0.85
N LEU A 175 19.95 -2.41 -0.48
CA LEU A 175 18.72 -2.02 0.20
C LEU A 175 19.00 -1.41 1.57
N LEU A 176 19.88 -2.03 2.36
CA LEU A 176 20.29 -1.54 3.67
C LEU A 176 20.97 -0.17 3.57
N ILE A 177 21.93 -0.02 2.66
CA ILE A 177 22.61 1.28 2.45
C ILE A 177 21.62 2.37 2.05
N ALA A 178 20.67 2.07 1.16
CA ALA A 178 19.66 3.03 0.74
C ALA A 178 18.72 3.42 1.91
N SER A 179 18.24 2.44 2.69
CA SER A 179 17.37 2.66 3.84
C SER A 179 18.06 3.49 4.92
N VAL A 180 19.31 3.15 5.26
CA VAL A 180 20.10 3.91 6.26
C VAL A 180 20.41 5.32 5.77
N SER A 181 20.79 5.50 4.51
CA SER A 181 21.03 6.83 3.95
C SER A 181 19.76 7.70 3.98
N ALA A 182 18.60 7.13 3.68
CA ALA A 182 17.33 7.84 3.69
C ALA A 182 16.87 8.21 5.11
N ILE A 183 17.00 7.30 6.09
CA ILE A 183 16.61 7.59 7.46
C ILE A 183 17.52 8.65 8.08
N LEU A 184 18.82 8.64 7.81
CA LEU A 184 19.76 9.69 8.23
C LEU A 184 19.35 11.06 7.66
N THR A 185 18.92 11.10 6.40
CA THR A 185 18.36 12.31 5.79
C THR A 185 17.11 12.78 6.54
N SER A 186 16.21 11.86 6.88
CA SER A 186 15.00 12.19 7.65
C SER A 186 15.34 12.70 9.05
N TYR A 187 16.30 12.10 9.75
CA TYR A 187 16.75 12.58 11.07
C TYR A 187 17.36 13.99 11.00
N PHE A 188 18.10 14.30 9.94
CA PHE A 188 18.70 15.61 9.77
C PHE A 188 17.66 16.73 9.62
N PHE A 189 16.55 16.47 8.90
CA PHE A 189 15.53 17.50 8.62
C PHE A 189 14.35 17.50 9.62
N PHE A 190 13.99 16.35 10.21
CA PHE A 190 12.84 16.21 11.12
C PHE A 190 13.25 15.88 12.57
N GLY A 191 14.57 15.72 12.83
CA GLY A 191 15.02 15.25 14.14
C GLY A 191 14.51 13.83 14.46
N SER A 192 14.41 13.53 15.74
CA SER A 192 14.03 12.19 16.25
C SER A 192 12.51 11.94 16.33
N GLN A 193 11.68 12.89 15.91
CA GLN A 193 10.22 12.70 15.99
C GLN A 193 9.78 11.47 15.21
N ILE A 194 9.06 10.57 15.89
CA ILE A 194 8.50 9.32 15.35
C ILE A 194 7.03 9.55 15.05
N ILE A 195 6.49 8.85 14.07
CA ILE A 195 5.07 8.98 13.68
C ILE A 195 4.15 8.49 14.80
N LEU A 196 4.53 7.41 15.46
CA LEU A 196 3.80 6.81 16.57
C LEU A 196 4.70 6.78 17.80
N PRO A 197 4.79 7.88 18.58
CA PRO A 197 5.57 7.94 19.82
C PRO A 197 4.84 7.17 20.91
N PHE A 198 5.05 5.87 20.98
CA PHE A 198 4.46 5.00 22.00
C PHE A 198 5.54 4.12 22.62
N THR A 199 5.53 4.02 23.93
CA THR A 199 6.32 3.05 24.70
C THR A 199 5.39 1.98 25.22
N LEU A 200 5.75 0.70 25.03
CA LEU A 200 5.00 -0.42 25.58
C LEU A 200 5.03 -0.37 27.11
N GLU A 201 3.88 -0.29 27.73
CA GLU A 201 3.74 -0.31 29.20
C GLU A 201 3.43 -1.73 29.70
N ASP A 202 2.69 -2.51 28.88
CA ASP A 202 2.23 -3.84 29.23
C ASP A 202 3.03 -4.92 28.52
N GLN A 203 3.56 -5.86 29.30
CA GLN A 203 4.27 -7.02 28.76
C GLN A 203 3.29 -8.08 28.25
N PHE A 204 3.65 -8.74 27.15
CA PHE A 204 2.92 -9.88 26.62
C PHE A 204 2.82 -11.04 27.62
N THR A 205 1.64 -11.60 27.81
CA THR A 205 1.41 -12.80 28.62
C THR A 205 0.89 -13.96 27.75
N ILE A 206 1.35 -15.19 28.06
CA ILE A 206 0.91 -16.40 27.33
C ILE A 206 -0.60 -16.62 27.42
N SER A 207 -1.24 -16.18 28.50
CA SER A 207 -2.69 -16.26 28.69
C SER A 207 -3.51 -15.45 27.67
N GLU A 208 -2.88 -14.47 26.98
CA GLU A 208 -3.51 -13.65 25.96
C GLU A 208 -3.51 -14.29 24.56
N VAL A 209 -2.74 -15.37 24.35
CA VAL A 209 -2.62 -16.02 23.03
C VAL A 209 -3.95 -16.36 22.38
N PRO A 210 -4.96 -16.92 23.08
CA PRO A 210 -6.28 -17.21 22.50
C PRO A 210 -6.95 -15.97 21.90
N TYR A 211 -6.79 -14.80 22.52
CA TYR A 211 -7.37 -13.55 22.02
C TYR A 211 -6.68 -13.05 20.76
N TYR A 212 -5.34 -13.19 20.66
CA TYR A 212 -4.62 -12.86 19.44
C TYR A 212 -4.99 -13.78 18.26
N LEU A 213 -5.29 -15.06 18.54
CA LEU A 213 -5.86 -15.97 17.53
C LEU A 213 -7.20 -15.45 17.00
N VAL A 214 -8.12 -15.09 17.91
CA VAL A 214 -9.43 -14.53 17.55
C VAL A 214 -9.27 -13.19 16.82
N LEU A 215 -8.39 -12.30 17.30
CA LEU A 215 -8.10 -11.02 16.65
C LEU A 215 -7.60 -11.24 15.21
N GLY A 216 -6.79 -12.29 14.97
CA GLY A 216 -6.33 -12.65 13.63
C GLY A 216 -7.49 -13.02 12.68
N VAL A 217 -8.49 -13.74 13.18
CA VAL A 217 -9.71 -14.07 12.41
C VAL A 217 -10.54 -12.81 12.15
N VAL A 218 -10.70 -11.95 13.15
CA VAL A 218 -11.41 -10.66 13.00
C VAL A 218 -10.69 -9.77 11.99
N ALA A 219 -9.36 -9.68 12.06
CA ALA A 219 -8.54 -8.92 11.12
C ALA A 219 -8.70 -9.46 9.69
N ALA A 220 -8.77 -10.78 9.50
CA ALA A 220 -9.03 -11.37 8.20
C ALA A 220 -10.41 -10.98 7.64
N ALA A 221 -11.46 -11.02 8.47
CA ALA A 221 -12.80 -10.62 8.06
C ALA A 221 -12.84 -9.15 7.61
N PHE A 222 -12.20 -8.25 8.37
CA PHE A 222 -12.10 -6.84 8.00
C PHE A 222 -11.16 -6.60 6.82
N SER A 223 -10.16 -7.43 6.58
CA SER A 223 -9.30 -7.37 5.37
C SER A 223 -10.09 -7.70 4.10
N VAL A 224 -10.93 -8.73 4.15
CA VAL A 224 -11.84 -9.07 3.05
C VAL A 224 -12.87 -7.96 2.83
N TYR A 225 -13.46 -7.42 3.93
CA TYR A 225 -14.35 -6.27 3.88
C TYR A 225 -13.68 -5.08 3.20
N PHE A 226 -12.46 -4.72 3.62
CA PHE A 226 -11.66 -3.64 3.04
C PHE A 226 -11.55 -3.78 1.53
N SER A 227 -11.06 -4.93 1.06
CA SER A 227 -10.85 -5.19 -0.36
C SER A 227 -12.14 -5.08 -1.17
N ARG A 228 -13.21 -5.71 -0.70
CA ARG A 228 -14.51 -5.72 -1.40
C ARG A 228 -15.16 -4.34 -1.45
N ILE A 229 -15.17 -3.60 -0.34
CA ILE A 229 -15.75 -2.24 -0.31
C ILE A 229 -14.92 -1.30 -1.16
N TYR A 230 -13.58 -1.35 -1.08
CA TYR A 230 -12.71 -0.51 -1.89
C TYR A 230 -12.99 -0.68 -3.40
N PHE A 231 -12.92 -1.92 -3.89
CA PHE A 231 -13.17 -2.20 -5.31
C PHE A 231 -14.64 -2.04 -5.70
N GLY A 232 -15.58 -2.30 -4.80
CA GLY A 232 -17.00 -2.09 -5.01
C GLY A 232 -17.32 -0.62 -5.22
N THR A 233 -16.89 0.24 -4.30
CA THR A 233 -17.11 1.69 -4.34
C THR A 233 -16.44 2.31 -5.57
N THR A 234 -15.19 1.97 -5.84
CA THR A 234 -14.49 2.48 -7.03
C THR A 234 -15.14 2.03 -8.33
N LYS A 235 -15.65 0.79 -8.40
CA LYS A 235 -16.40 0.26 -9.56
C LYS A 235 -17.73 1.01 -9.77
N VAL A 236 -18.46 1.31 -8.71
CA VAL A 236 -19.72 2.07 -8.79
C VAL A 236 -19.47 3.49 -9.31
N LEU A 237 -18.50 4.18 -8.73
CA LEU A 237 -18.17 5.55 -9.13
C LEU A 237 -17.53 5.63 -10.53
N ALA A 238 -16.85 4.58 -10.98
CA ALA A 238 -16.29 4.49 -12.32
C ALA A 238 -17.37 4.49 -13.42
N LYS A 239 -18.65 4.17 -13.10
CA LYS A 239 -19.78 4.29 -14.04
C LYS A 239 -20.06 5.75 -14.43
N ILE A 240 -19.64 6.71 -13.59
CA ILE A 240 -19.74 8.15 -13.93
C ILE A 240 -18.58 8.47 -14.87
N THR A 241 -18.88 8.64 -16.14
CA THR A 241 -17.89 8.84 -17.23
C THR A 241 -17.19 10.20 -17.15
N SER A 242 -17.90 11.24 -16.74
CA SER A 242 -17.32 12.59 -16.58
C SER A 242 -16.44 12.68 -15.33
N PRO A 243 -15.11 12.93 -15.46
CA PRO A 243 -14.22 13.03 -14.31
C PRO A 243 -14.62 14.14 -13.33
N LEU A 244 -15.10 15.27 -13.82
CA LEU A 244 -15.52 16.40 -12.98
C LEU A 244 -16.79 16.07 -12.18
N VAL A 245 -17.79 15.45 -12.83
CA VAL A 245 -19.03 15.03 -12.15
C VAL A 245 -18.70 13.98 -11.08
N ARG A 246 -17.85 13.01 -11.41
CA ARG A 246 -17.40 12.00 -10.45
C ARG A 246 -16.66 12.62 -9.27
N LEU A 247 -15.79 13.62 -9.49
CA LEU A 247 -15.10 14.36 -8.44
C LEU A 247 -16.11 15.04 -7.51
N ILE A 248 -17.11 15.74 -8.07
CA ILE A 248 -18.11 16.46 -7.26
C ILE A 248 -18.90 15.46 -6.39
N PHE A 249 -19.44 14.38 -6.97
CA PHE A 249 -20.20 13.40 -6.20
C PHE A 249 -19.35 12.70 -5.12
N ALA A 250 -18.15 12.23 -5.47
CA ALA A 250 -17.29 11.56 -4.53
C ALA A 250 -16.69 12.52 -3.48
N GLY A 251 -16.35 13.76 -3.89
CA GLY A 251 -15.86 14.79 -2.98
C GLY A 251 -16.91 15.27 -1.98
N LEU A 252 -18.15 15.50 -2.44
CA LEU A 252 -19.26 15.82 -1.54
C LEU A 252 -19.58 14.66 -0.59
N GLY A 253 -19.59 13.42 -1.09
CA GLY A 253 -19.76 12.25 -0.24
C GLY A 253 -18.67 12.13 0.82
N LEU A 254 -17.41 12.41 0.47
CA LEU A 254 -16.29 12.47 1.42
C LEU A 254 -16.48 13.60 2.43
N GLY A 255 -16.87 14.81 1.96
CA GLY A 255 -17.14 15.96 2.83
C GLY A 255 -18.24 15.69 3.85
N VAL A 256 -19.34 15.04 3.43
CA VAL A 256 -20.43 14.61 4.34
C VAL A 256 -19.91 13.64 5.39
N LEU A 257 -19.11 12.63 4.98
CA LEU A 257 -18.55 11.66 5.93
C LEU A 257 -17.64 12.33 6.95
N ILE A 258 -16.76 13.25 6.52
CA ILE A 258 -15.83 13.95 7.42
C ILE A 258 -16.59 14.93 8.34
N TYR A 259 -17.65 15.56 7.86
CA TYR A 259 -18.49 16.43 8.69
C TYR A 259 -19.10 15.69 9.88
N PHE A 260 -19.64 14.47 9.66
CA PHE A 260 -20.19 13.65 10.73
C PHE A 260 -19.13 12.87 11.52
N ILE A 261 -18.02 12.54 10.90
CA ILE A 261 -16.96 11.70 11.47
C ILE A 261 -15.58 12.36 11.19
N PRO A 262 -15.24 13.48 11.87
CA PRO A 262 -13.99 14.23 11.66
C PRO A 262 -12.71 13.38 11.72
N PRO A 263 -12.58 12.32 12.54
CA PRO A 263 -11.42 11.44 12.55
C PRO A 263 -11.08 10.77 11.20
N LEU A 264 -11.99 10.79 10.22
CA LEU A 264 -11.72 10.31 8.87
C LEU A 264 -10.85 11.25 8.02
N TYR A 265 -10.62 12.49 8.49
CA TYR A 265 -9.81 13.51 7.81
C TYR A 265 -8.34 13.06 7.68
N GLY A 266 -7.77 13.15 6.46
CA GLY A 266 -6.36 12.90 6.21
C GLY A 266 -5.89 11.48 6.51
N GLU A 267 -4.65 11.35 6.96
CA GLU A 267 -4.00 10.06 7.25
C GLU A 267 -4.56 9.36 8.50
N GLY A 268 -4.83 10.14 9.56
CA GLY A 268 -5.39 9.65 10.82
C GLY A 268 -4.36 9.21 11.87
N TYR A 269 -3.07 9.51 11.72
CA TYR A 269 -2.05 9.15 12.71
C TYR A 269 -2.28 9.78 14.09
N ASN A 270 -2.82 11.00 14.14
CA ASN A 270 -3.17 11.64 15.41
C ASN A 270 -4.24 10.84 16.17
N VAL A 271 -5.22 10.29 15.46
CA VAL A 271 -6.25 9.43 16.06
C VAL A 271 -5.62 8.14 16.61
N ILE A 272 -4.70 7.51 15.86
CA ILE A 272 -3.98 6.32 16.31
C ILE A 272 -3.20 6.63 17.60
N ASN A 273 -2.47 7.74 17.64
CA ASN A 273 -1.71 8.15 18.81
C ASN A 273 -2.60 8.39 20.03
N ASN A 274 -3.72 9.07 19.86
CA ASN A 274 -4.66 9.34 20.93
C ASN A 274 -5.36 8.06 21.42
N LEU A 275 -5.65 7.10 20.53
CA LEU A 275 -6.17 5.79 20.92
C LEU A 275 -5.15 4.99 21.74
N LEU A 276 -3.86 5.03 21.38
CA LEU A 276 -2.81 4.37 22.14
C LEU A 276 -2.64 4.95 23.54
N GLN A 277 -2.99 6.23 23.73
CA GLN A 277 -2.97 6.94 25.02
C GLN A 277 -4.33 6.90 25.73
N GLU A 278 -5.32 6.19 25.19
CA GLU A 278 -6.69 6.12 25.68
C GLU A 278 -7.39 7.49 25.84
N ASN A 279 -6.91 8.48 25.08
CA ASN A 279 -7.49 9.83 25.05
C ASN A 279 -8.65 9.90 24.04
N TYR A 280 -9.81 9.39 24.45
CA TYR A 280 -11.00 9.29 23.57
C TYR A 280 -11.57 10.65 23.18
N LEU A 281 -11.41 11.67 24.01
CA LEU A 281 -11.90 13.01 23.72
C LEU A 281 -11.20 13.60 22.47
N GLU A 282 -9.88 13.45 22.40
CA GLU A 282 -9.10 13.92 21.24
C GLU A 282 -9.16 12.96 20.06
N ALA A 283 -9.29 11.65 20.32
CA ALA A 283 -9.37 10.63 19.26
C ALA A 283 -10.70 10.64 18.50
N LEU A 284 -11.82 10.78 19.22
CA LEU A 284 -13.19 10.57 18.72
C LEU A 284 -14.07 11.80 18.92
N GLY A 285 -13.61 12.80 19.66
CA GLY A 285 -14.38 13.96 20.07
C GLY A 285 -14.95 14.70 18.86
N THR A 286 -16.24 14.90 18.88
CA THR A 286 -16.99 15.77 17.94
C THR A 286 -17.98 16.55 18.76
N ASN A 287 -18.38 17.72 18.29
CA ASN A 287 -19.41 18.52 18.97
C ASN A 287 -20.71 17.75 19.25
N LEU A 288 -20.97 16.68 18.48
CA LEU A 288 -22.17 15.87 18.60
C LEU A 288 -22.08 14.79 19.70
N PHE A 289 -20.88 14.24 19.97
CA PHE A 289 -20.73 13.03 20.80
C PHE A 289 -19.90 13.25 22.07
N ASN A 290 -19.27 14.42 22.27
CA ASN A 290 -18.40 14.70 23.41
C ASN A 290 -19.06 14.41 24.78
N ALA A 291 -20.35 14.74 24.92
CA ALA A 291 -21.10 14.52 26.17
C ALA A 291 -21.34 13.03 26.50
N TYR A 292 -21.14 12.14 25.55
CA TYR A 292 -21.41 10.70 25.69
C TYR A 292 -20.17 9.82 25.73
N LEU A 293 -18.96 10.39 25.59
CA LEU A 293 -17.69 9.65 25.57
C LEU A 293 -17.30 9.03 26.92
N GLU A 294 -17.95 9.43 28.01
CA GLU A 294 -17.82 8.75 29.31
C GLU A 294 -18.40 7.33 29.29
N ASN A 295 -19.33 7.05 28.37
CA ASN A 295 -19.90 5.71 28.23
C ASN A 295 -19.08 4.88 27.24
N ILE A 296 -18.42 3.84 27.75
CA ILE A 296 -17.55 2.97 26.97
C ILE A 296 -18.25 2.31 25.76
N TRP A 297 -19.56 2.03 25.85
CA TRP A 297 -20.31 1.47 24.73
C TRP A 297 -20.46 2.46 23.58
N VAL A 298 -20.54 3.76 23.88
CA VAL A 298 -20.54 4.80 22.84
C VAL A 298 -19.18 4.86 22.15
N VAL A 299 -18.08 4.76 22.91
CA VAL A 299 -16.73 4.68 22.36
C VAL A 299 -16.60 3.48 21.42
N ILE A 300 -17.07 2.29 21.85
CA ILE A 300 -17.06 1.06 21.04
C ILE A 300 -17.84 1.25 19.72
N ILE A 301 -19.03 1.86 19.76
CA ILE A 301 -19.85 2.10 18.57
C ILE A 301 -19.16 3.09 17.63
N LEU A 302 -18.56 4.15 18.15
CA LEU A 302 -17.81 5.13 17.33
C LEU A 302 -16.57 4.49 16.69
N LEU A 303 -15.81 3.69 17.41
CA LEU A 303 -14.68 2.93 16.87
C LEU A 303 -15.12 1.97 15.76
N ALA A 304 -16.20 1.23 15.96
CA ALA A 304 -16.77 0.37 14.93
C ALA A 304 -17.19 1.19 13.68
N GLY A 305 -17.75 2.38 13.90
CA GLY A 305 -18.04 3.33 12.83
C GLY A 305 -16.77 3.75 12.05
N LEU A 306 -15.67 4.06 12.77
CA LEU A 306 -14.39 4.39 12.11
C LEU A 306 -13.88 3.25 11.24
N VAL A 307 -13.94 2.01 11.74
CA VAL A 307 -13.53 0.81 10.97
C VAL A 307 -14.37 0.66 9.71
N ILE A 308 -15.67 0.90 9.78
CA ILE A 308 -16.57 0.76 8.62
C ILE A 308 -16.37 1.89 7.61
N PHE A 309 -16.32 3.14 8.07
CA PHE A 309 -16.37 4.30 7.16
C PHE A 309 -15.01 4.73 6.61
N LYS A 310 -13.88 4.39 7.25
CA LYS A 310 -12.54 4.80 6.76
C LYS A 310 -12.26 4.33 5.34
N ILE A 311 -12.58 3.09 5.01
CA ILE A 311 -12.35 2.56 3.66
C ILE A 311 -13.27 3.20 2.62
N ILE A 312 -14.50 3.53 3.00
CA ILE A 312 -15.44 4.24 2.12
C ILE A 312 -14.88 5.64 1.82
N ALA A 313 -14.42 6.37 2.84
CA ALA A 313 -13.80 7.68 2.69
C ALA A 313 -12.56 7.63 1.79
N SER A 314 -11.70 6.61 1.98
CA SER A 314 -10.54 6.39 1.12
C SER A 314 -10.93 6.08 -0.32
N ALA A 315 -11.91 5.20 -0.54
CA ALA A 315 -12.39 4.86 -1.87
C ALA A 315 -13.04 6.05 -2.60
N LEU A 316 -13.75 6.91 -1.87
CA LEU A 316 -14.27 8.18 -2.39
C LEU A 316 -13.13 9.12 -2.81
N THR A 317 -12.11 9.28 -1.97
CA THR A 317 -10.93 10.09 -2.29
C THR A 317 -10.25 9.64 -3.59
N PHE A 318 -9.96 8.34 -3.73
CA PHE A 318 -9.37 7.80 -4.95
C PHE A 318 -10.27 7.94 -6.18
N SER A 319 -11.57 7.68 -6.01
CA SER A 319 -12.55 7.79 -7.10
C SER A 319 -12.72 9.21 -7.61
N ALA A 320 -12.60 10.20 -6.74
CA ALA A 320 -12.59 11.62 -7.08
C ALA A 320 -11.32 12.05 -7.84
N GLY A 321 -10.30 11.20 -7.91
CA GLY A 321 -9.02 11.50 -8.54
C GLY A 321 -7.95 11.99 -7.58
N GLY A 322 -8.17 11.86 -6.27
CA GLY A 322 -7.16 12.12 -5.23
C GLY A 322 -5.96 11.18 -5.36
N VAL A 323 -4.78 11.68 -5.01
CA VAL A 323 -3.51 10.96 -5.05
C VAL A 323 -3.07 10.64 -3.63
N GLY A 324 -2.92 9.36 -3.33
CA GLY A 324 -2.58 8.89 -1.99
C GLY A 324 -2.21 7.40 -1.97
N GLY A 325 -2.07 6.85 -0.76
CA GLY A 325 -1.83 5.44 -0.48
C GLY A 325 -2.88 4.85 0.44
N ILE A 326 -3.05 3.53 0.39
CA ILE A 326 -3.97 2.80 1.28
C ILE A 326 -3.32 2.39 2.60
N PHE A 327 -2.02 2.62 2.77
CA PHE A 327 -1.23 2.13 3.91
C PHE A 327 -1.72 2.74 5.23
N ALA A 328 -1.75 4.08 5.35
CA ALA A 328 -2.28 4.77 6.52
C ALA A 328 -3.76 4.42 6.82
N PRO A 329 -4.69 4.38 5.85
CA PRO A 329 -6.05 3.88 6.08
C PRO A 329 -6.12 2.47 6.65
N VAL A 330 -5.25 1.55 6.22
CA VAL A 330 -5.20 0.19 6.76
C VAL A 330 -4.69 0.19 8.19
N MET A 331 -3.62 0.94 8.50
CA MET A 331 -3.12 1.10 9.88
C MET A 331 -4.20 1.68 10.79
N PHE A 332 -4.88 2.74 10.35
CA PHE A 332 -5.96 3.39 11.08
C PHE A 332 -7.12 2.43 11.39
N MET A 333 -7.60 1.70 10.37
CA MET A 333 -8.67 0.72 10.58
C MET A 333 -8.22 -0.40 11.52
N GLY A 334 -6.97 -0.87 11.38
CA GLY A 334 -6.39 -1.92 12.23
C GLY A 334 -6.28 -1.49 13.68
N SER A 335 -5.87 -0.24 13.94
CA SER A 335 -5.80 0.31 15.29
C SER A 335 -7.19 0.41 15.93
N ALA A 336 -8.16 1.02 15.22
CA ALA A 336 -9.52 1.14 15.73
C ALA A 336 -10.20 -0.22 15.94
N MET A 337 -9.94 -1.20 15.06
CA MET A 337 -10.45 -2.57 15.18
C MET A 337 -9.84 -3.30 16.38
N GLY A 338 -8.51 -3.26 16.56
CA GLY A 338 -7.84 -3.91 17.69
C GLY A 338 -8.22 -3.29 19.01
N HIS A 339 -8.32 -1.96 19.07
CA HIS A 339 -8.79 -1.22 20.22
C HIS A 339 -10.23 -1.55 20.59
N CYS A 340 -11.13 -1.52 19.61
CA CYS A 340 -12.53 -1.92 19.78
C CYS A 340 -12.66 -3.36 20.29
N PHE A 341 -11.89 -4.29 19.74
CA PHE A 341 -11.85 -5.69 20.18
C PHE A 341 -11.47 -5.81 21.65
N ALA A 342 -10.41 -5.15 22.09
CA ALA A 342 -9.96 -5.20 23.49
C ALA A 342 -11.02 -4.61 24.44
N LEU A 343 -11.60 -3.46 24.09
CA LEU A 343 -12.68 -2.87 24.90
C LEU A 343 -13.90 -3.79 25.03
N VAL A 344 -14.30 -4.44 23.94
CA VAL A 344 -15.42 -5.39 23.96
C VAL A 344 -15.11 -6.59 24.87
N VAL A 345 -13.91 -7.17 24.76
CA VAL A 345 -13.49 -8.31 25.58
C VAL A 345 -13.46 -7.93 27.06
N ASN A 346 -12.88 -6.79 27.41
CA ASN A 346 -12.78 -6.31 28.78
C ASN A 346 -14.16 -5.99 29.39
N ASN A 347 -15.05 -5.33 28.64
CA ASN A 347 -16.38 -4.95 29.13
C ASN A 347 -17.37 -6.12 29.21
N LEU A 348 -17.21 -7.18 28.45
CA LEU A 348 -18.06 -8.35 28.54
C LEU A 348 -17.76 -9.19 29.79
N GLY A 349 -16.61 -8.98 30.44
CA GLY A 349 -16.23 -9.68 31.68
C GLY A 349 -16.17 -11.21 31.53
N ILE A 350 -15.95 -11.69 30.30
CA ILE A 350 -15.91 -13.12 29.99
C ILE A 350 -14.71 -13.79 30.68
N PHE A 351 -13.69 -13.01 30.99
CA PHE A 351 -12.40 -13.49 31.50
C PHE A 351 -12.01 -12.74 32.79
N LYS A 352 -11.24 -13.41 33.64
CA LYS A 352 -10.82 -12.87 34.94
C LYS A 352 -9.79 -11.73 34.87
N ASN A 353 -8.99 -11.67 33.82
CA ASN A 353 -7.95 -10.67 33.63
C ASN A 353 -8.30 -9.80 32.43
N GLU A 354 -8.19 -8.49 32.58
CA GLU A 354 -8.30 -7.54 31.49
C GLU A 354 -7.09 -7.71 30.55
N ILE A 355 -7.33 -7.54 29.24
CA ILE A 355 -6.30 -7.54 28.21
C ILE A 355 -5.85 -6.12 27.92
N SER A 356 -4.55 -5.94 27.57
CA SER A 356 -4.00 -4.63 27.25
C SER A 356 -4.60 -4.03 25.98
N VAL A 357 -5.32 -2.92 26.13
CA VAL A 357 -5.97 -2.24 24.99
C VAL A 357 -4.96 -1.75 23.99
N SER A 358 -3.84 -1.19 24.44
CA SER A 358 -2.78 -0.67 23.58
C SER A 358 -2.05 -1.77 22.80
N ASN A 359 -1.76 -2.93 23.44
CA ASN A 359 -1.16 -4.06 22.74
C ASN A 359 -2.07 -4.59 21.62
N PHE A 360 -3.36 -4.71 21.90
CA PHE A 360 -4.34 -5.16 20.90
C PHE A 360 -4.56 -4.13 19.79
N THR A 361 -4.45 -2.84 20.09
CA THR A 361 -4.44 -1.76 19.09
C THR A 361 -3.28 -1.92 18.12
N LEU A 362 -2.06 -2.13 18.59
CA LEU A 362 -0.85 -2.32 17.79
C LEU A 362 -0.90 -3.62 16.98
N VAL A 363 -1.29 -4.72 17.61
CA VAL A 363 -1.38 -6.03 16.94
C VAL A 363 -2.51 -6.04 15.91
N GLY A 364 -3.62 -5.32 16.17
CA GLY A 364 -4.69 -5.12 15.19
C GLY A 364 -4.23 -4.40 13.93
N MET A 365 -3.32 -3.40 14.07
CA MET A 365 -2.71 -2.73 12.91
C MET A 365 -1.94 -3.74 12.04
N ALA A 366 -1.09 -4.57 12.65
CA ALA A 366 -0.32 -5.58 11.92
C ALA A 366 -1.23 -6.63 11.27
N GLY A 367 -2.26 -7.10 11.98
CA GLY A 367 -3.22 -8.08 11.46
C GLY A 367 -3.95 -7.60 10.22
N LEU A 368 -4.46 -6.36 10.23
CA LEU A 368 -5.16 -5.80 9.07
C LEU A 368 -4.20 -5.51 7.90
N MET A 369 -2.98 -5.01 8.19
CA MET A 369 -1.95 -4.81 7.16
C MET A 369 -1.57 -6.12 6.47
N ALA A 370 -1.33 -7.18 7.25
CA ALA A 370 -0.98 -8.49 6.72
C ALA A 370 -2.05 -9.04 5.77
N GLY A 371 -3.33 -8.89 6.13
CA GLY A 371 -4.43 -9.35 5.30
C GLY A 371 -4.67 -8.50 4.06
N VAL A 372 -4.74 -7.17 4.17
CA VAL A 372 -5.07 -6.28 3.04
C VAL A 372 -3.93 -6.16 2.03
N LEU A 373 -2.69 -6.03 2.53
CA LEU A 373 -1.52 -5.80 1.68
C LEU A 373 -0.86 -7.10 1.22
N HIS A 374 -1.20 -8.23 1.82
CA HIS A 374 -0.52 -9.52 1.66
C HIS A 374 0.99 -9.41 1.96
N ALA A 375 1.31 -8.67 3.00
CA ALA A 375 2.67 -8.37 3.43
C ALA A 375 2.82 -8.59 4.95
N PRO A 376 2.72 -9.84 5.43
CA PRO A 376 2.77 -10.15 6.86
C PRO A 376 4.10 -9.80 7.51
N LEU A 377 5.23 -10.06 6.85
CA LEU A 377 6.54 -9.72 7.41
C LEU A 377 6.72 -8.20 7.53
N THR A 378 6.31 -7.45 6.51
CA THR A 378 6.31 -5.97 6.56
C THR A 378 5.50 -5.46 7.74
N ALA A 379 4.31 -6.01 7.96
CA ALA A 379 3.41 -5.60 9.05
C ALA A 379 4.04 -5.87 10.42
N ILE A 380 4.61 -7.06 10.63
CA ILE A 380 5.26 -7.46 11.89
C ILE A 380 6.45 -6.54 12.20
N PHE A 381 7.38 -6.41 11.25
CA PHE A 381 8.59 -5.63 11.49
C PHE A 381 8.31 -4.13 11.58
N LEU A 382 7.32 -3.61 10.85
CA LEU A 382 6.98 -2.20 10.94
C LEU A 382 6.45 -1.84 12.32
N ILE A 383 5.51 -2.60 12.86
CA ILE A 383 4.97 -2.33 14.20
C ILE A 383 6.05 -2.53 15.26
N ALA A 384 6.89 -3.56 15.16
CA ALA A 384 8.00 -3.78 16.09
C ALA A 384 9.01 -2.62 16.08
N GLU A 385 9.37 -2.08 14.91
CA GLU A 385 10.27 -0.92 14.83
C GLU A 385 9.60 0.38 15.30
N LEU A 386 8.31 0.58 15.01
CA LEU A 386 7.58 1.77 15.45
C LEU A 386 7.40 1.83 16.97
N THR A 387 7.27 0.68 17.61
CA THR A 387 7.13 0.57 19.08
C THR A 387 8.47 0.47 19.81
N HIS A 388 9.60 0.53 19.09
CA HIS A 388 10.96 0.37 19.61
C HIS A 388 11.20 -0.90 20.44
N GLY A 389 10.38 -1.94 20.24
CA GLY A 389 10.47 -3.19 20.98
C GLY A 389 10.03 -4.41 20.20
N TYR A 390 10.63 -5.54 20.55
CA TYR A 390 10.25 -6.86 20.01
C TYR A 390 9.37 -7.65 20.98
N GLU A 391 8.88 -7.03 22.04
CA GLU A 391 8.07 -7.69 23.09
C GLU A 391 6.75 -8.23 22.54
N LEU A 392 6.14 -7.52 21.59
CA LEU A 392 4.93 -7.97 20.90
C LEU A 392 5.19 -8.85 19.67
N PHE A 393 6.43 -9.30 19.45
CA PHE A 393 6.78 -10.03 18.21
C PHE A 393 5.94 -11.32 18.03
N ILE A 394 5.73 -12.06 19.12
CA ILE A 394 4.90 -13.29 19.10
C ILE A 394 3.42 -12.99 18.77
N PRO A 395 2.73 -12.07 19.49
CA PRO A 395 1.37 -11.66 19.11
C PRO A 395 1.26 -11.15 17.68
N LEU A 396 2.20 -10.31 17.23
CA LEU A 396 2.25 -9.79 15.86
C LEU A 396 2.33 -10.93 14.84
N MET A 397 3.22 -11.91 15.07
CA MET A 397 3.37 -13.08 14.18
C MET A 397 2.09 -13.91 14.11
N ILE A 398 1.49 -14.23 15.25
CA ILE A 398 0.26 -15.04 15.32
C ILE A 398 -0.87 -14.35 14.54
N THR A 399 -1.16 -13.10 14.89
CA THR A 399 -2.28 -12.36 14.32
C THR A 399 -2.09 -12.07 12.84
N ALA A 400 -0.88 -11.66 12.43
CA ALA A 400 -0.56 -11.39 11.02
C ALA A 400 -0.62 -12.65 10.16
N ALA A 401 -0.07 -13.78 10.64
CA ALA A 401 -0.10 -15.04 9.91
C ALA A 401 -1.53 -15.56 9.72
N ILE A 402 -2.37 -15.54 10.76
CA ILE A 402 -3.76 -15.99 10.69
C ILE A 402 -4.55 -15.08 9.74
N SER A 403 -4.42 -13.76 9.89
CA SER A 403 -5.09 -12.81 9.02
C SER A 403 -4.72 -13.03 7.56
N TYR A 404 -3.43 -13.15 7.25
CA TYR A 404 -2.95 -13.42 5.89
C TYR A 404 -3.48 -14.74 5.34
N LEU A 405 -3.34 -15.86 6.08
CA LEU A 405 -3.75 -17.18 5.63
C LEU A 405 -5.26 -17.28 5.36
N ILE A 406 -6.07 -16.65 6.18
CA ILE A 406 -7.52 -16.65 5.97
C ILE A 406 -7.89 -15.71 4.81
N THR A 407 -7.34 -14.50 4.79
CA THR A 407 -7.68 -13.52 3.74
C THR A 407 -7.34 -14.03 2.35
N THR A 408 -6.18 -14.66 2.15
CA THR A 408 -5.75 -15.19 0.84
C THR A 408 -6.67 -16.27 0.27
N LYS A 409 -7.45 -16.97 1.12
CA LYS A 409 -8.46 -17.93 0.64
C LYS A 409 -9.68 -17.24 0.02
N PHE A 410 -10.04 -16.04 0.49
CA PHE A 410 -11.19 -15.28 -0.01
C PHE A 410 -10.80 -14.25 -1.07
N GLU A 411 -9.63 -13.63 -0.92
CA GLU A 411 -9.07 -12.63 -1.82
C GLU A 411 -7.63 -13.05 -2.15
N PRO A 412 -7.42 -13.80 -3.26
CA PRO A 412 -6.10 -14.37 -3.57
C PRO A 412 -5.05 -13.31 -3.96
N HIS A 413 -5.47 -12.07 -4.19
CA HIS A 413 -4.60 -10.95 -4.55
C HIS A 413 -4.76 -9.80 -3.57
N SER A 414 -3.64 -9.17 -3.19
CA SER A 414 -3.67 -7.96 -2.37
C SER A 414 -4.34 -6.79 -3.11
N VAL A 415 -4.73 -5.76 -2.38
CA VAL A 415 -5.29 -4.54 -3.00
C VAL A 415 -4.29 -3.91 -4.00
N TYR A 416 -2.97 -4.08 -3.80
CA TYR A 416 -1.95 -3.60 -4.73
C TYR A 416 -1.87 -4.41 -6.03
N THR A 417 -2.07 -5.71 -5.96
CA THR A 417 -1.87 -6.62 -7.09
C THR A 417 -3.17 -6.97 -7.82
N MET A 418 -4.33 -6.76 -7.21
CA MET A 418 -5.64 -7.11 -7.76
C MET A 418 -5.90 -6.50 -9.14
N GLU A 419 -5.52 -5.24 -9.35
CA GLU A 419 -5.74 -4.59 -10.64
C GLU A 419 -4.85 -5.19 -11.74
N LEU A 420 -3.58 -5.53 -11.40
CA LEU A 420 -2.66 -6.20 -12.30
C LEU A 420 -3.12 -7.63 -12.60
N ALA A 421 -3.61 -8.33 -11.58
CA ALA A 421 -4.14 -9.69 -11.73
C ALA A 421 -5.33 -9.73 -12.69
N ARG A 422 -6.29 -8.79 -12.54
CA ARG A 422 -7.45 -8.67 -13.43
C ARG A 422 -7.08 -8.37 -14.88
N ARG A 423 -5.94 -7.73 -15.12
CA ARG A 423 -5.41 -7.45 -16.47
C ARG A 423 -4.54 -8.57 -17.03
N GLY A 424 -4.23 -9.62 -16.24
CA GLY A 424 -3.24 -10.64 -16.58
C GLY A 424 -1.81 -10.12 -16.64
N ASP A 425 -1.53 -9.02 -15.92
CA ASP A 425 -0.24 -8.32 -15.94
C ASP A 425 0.62 -8.63 -14.69
N LEU A 426 0.11 -9.45 -13.78
CA LEU A 426 0.81 -9.80 -12.54
C LEU A 426 1.91 -10.83 -12.83
N LEU A 427 3.13 -10.53 -12.38
CA LEU A 427 4.20 -11.51 -12.22
C LEU A 427 4.08 -12.12 -10.82
N THR A 428 4.01 -13.43 -10.75
CA THR A 428 3.99 -14.17 -9.48
C THR A 428 5.42 -14.47 -9.02
N HIS A 429 5.60 -14.82 -7.74
CA HIS A 429 6.88 -15.34 -7.23
C HIS A 429 7.27 -16.68 -7.90
N ASP A 430 6.31 -17.37 -8.49
CA ASP A 430 6.55 -18.57 -9.28
C ASP A 430 7.15 -18.18 -10.65
N LYS A 431 8.46 -18.41 -10.76
CA LYS A 431 9.22 -18.10 -11.99
C LYS A 431 8.72 -18.90 -13.18
N ASP A 432 8.24 -20.11 -12.96
CA ASP A 432 7.76 -21.00 -14.03
C ASP A 432 6.39 -20.50 -14.55
N GLN A 433 5.46 -20.16 -13.65
CA GLN A 433 4.19 -19.53 -14.06
C GLN A 433 4.41 -18.16 -14.72
N THR A 434 5.38 -17.41 -14.27
CA THR A 434 5.74 -16.12 -14.87
C THR A 434 6.25 -16.31 -16.29
N VAL A 435 7.12 -17.29 -16.53
CA VAL A 435 7.61 -17.63 -17.87
C VAL A 435 6.45 -18.03 -18.76
N LEU A 436 5.59 -18.95 -18.30
CA LEU A 436 4.40 -19.38 -19.06
C LEU A 436 3.45 -18.22 -19.40
N THR A 437 3.22 -17.30 -18.48
CA THR A 437 2.36 -16.12 -18.70
C THR A 437 2.96 -15.11 -19.69
N LEU A 438 4.28 -15.01 -19.75
CA LEU A 438 4.99 -14.11 -20.66
C LEU A 438 5.31 -14.74 -22.02
N MET A 439 5.27 -16.07 -22.10
CA MET A 439 5.54 -16.80 -23.34
C MET A 439 4.43 -16.58 -24.37
N ASN A 440 4.82 -16.09 -25.52
CA ASN A 440 3.92 -16.05 -26.66
C ASN A 440 4.03 -17.38 -27.40
N ILE A 441 2.92 -18.07 -27.50
CA ILE A 441 2.84 -19.38 -28.16
C ILE A 441 3.46 -19.35 -29.55
N SER A 442 3.30 -18.26 -30.30
CA SER A 442 3.87 -18.07 -31.63
C SER A 442 5.41 -18.04 -31.68
N ARG A 443 6.09 -17.83 -30.50
CA ARG A 443 7.55 -17.88 -30.39
C ARG A 443 8.07 -19.26 -29.98
N VAL A 444 7.20 -20.12 -29.45
CA VAL A 444 7.54 -21.44 -28.94
C VAL A 444 7.17 -22.51 -29.98
N VAL A 445 6.11 -22.24 -30.75
CA VAL A 445 5.70 -23.14 -31.86
C VAL A 445 6.82 -23.19 -32.89
N GLU A 446 7.34 -24.38 -33.10
CA GLU A 446 8.29 -24.66 -34.17
C GLU A 446 7.63 -24.40 -35.54
N LYS A 447 8.24 -23.53 -36.30
CA LYS A 447 7.74 -23.16 -37.65
C LYS A 447 8.65 -23.68 -38.75
N ASN A 448 9.82 -24.13 -38.38
CA ASN A 448 10.84 -24.58 -39.32
C ASN A 448 10.92 -26.10 -39.30
N PHE A 449 9.88 -26.74 -39.81
CA PHE A 449 9.84 -28.19 -39.99
C PHE A 449 9.75 -28.52 -41.51
N ILE A 450 10.28 -29.68 -41.86
CA ILE A 450 10.17 -30.22 -43.21
C ILE A 450 8.98 -31.19 -43.22
N ALA A 451 8.00 -30.89 -44.07
CA ALA A 451 6.87 -31.78 -44.31
C ALA A 451 7.25 -32.83 -45.37
N LEU A 452 6.80 -34.04 -45.16
CA LEU A 452 6.95 -35.14 -46.11
C LEU A 452 5.62 -35.39 -46.81
N GLU A 453 5.63 -35.68 -48.12
CA GLU A 453 4.45 -36.07 -48.86
C GLU A 453 4.20 -37.60 -48.74
N ILE A 454 2.95 -38.00 -48.78
CA ILE A 454 2.53 -39.38 -48.55
C ILE A 454 3.10 -40.36 -49.59
N ASP A 455 3.42 -39.89 -50.79
CA ASP A 455 3.90 -40.65 -51.92
C ASP A 455 5.42 -40.72 -52.03
N MET A 456 6.15 -40.07 -51.12
CA MET A 456 7.62 -40.09 -51.10
C MET A 456 8.15 -41.49 -50.83
N ASN A 457 9.11 -41.93 -51.67
CA ASN A 457 9.84 -43.15 -51.41
C ASN A 457 10.91 -42.94 -50.33
N LEU A 458 11.47 -44.02 -49.77
CA LEU A 458 12.43 -43.96 -48.69
C LEU A 458 13.68 -43.12 -49.03
N GLY A 459 14.10 -43.14 -50.31
CA GLY A 459 15.25 -42.35 -50.77
C GLY A 459 14.98 -40.85 -50.70
N ASP A 460 13.79 -40.44 -51.15
CA ASP A 460 13.34 -39.05 -51.09
C ASP A 460 13.20 -38.56 -49.65
N VAL A 461 12.62 -39.41 -48.79
CA VAL A 461 12.52 -39.11 -47.36
C VAL A 461 13.87 -38.87 -46.71
N ILE A 462 14.89 -39.66 -47.05
CA ILE A 462 16.24 -39.49 -46.56
C ILE A 462 16.87 -38.21 -47.10
N HIS A 463 16.80 -37.98 -48.41
CA HIS A 463 17.49 -36.87 -49.06
C HIS A 463 16.81 -35.52 -48.82
N ASP A 464 15.49 -35.44 -48.90
CA ASP A 464 14.73 -34.19 -48.80
C ASP A 464 14.18 -33.92 -47.40
N GLY A 465 14.01 -34.97 -46.61
CA GLY A 465 13.57 -34.88 -45.21
C GLY A 465 14.74 -34.89 -44.23
N VAL A 466 15.32 -36.09 -44.03
CA VAL A 466 16.26 -36.34 -42.93
C VAL A 466 17.57 -35.55 -43.06
N MET A 467 18.15 -35.47 -44.30
CA MET A 467 19.39 -34.75 -44.52
C MET A 467 19.27 -33.23 -44.40
N LYS A 468 18.10 -32.67 -44.61
CA LYS A 468 17.84 -31.21 -44.55
C LYS A 468 17.27 -30.78 -43.22
N SER A 469 16.74 -31.68 -42.38
CA SER A 469 16.12 -31.36 -41.10
C SER A 469 17.10 -31.49 -39.94
N SER A 470 17.00 -30.61 -39.01
CA SER A 470 17.65 -30.70 -37.68
C SER A 470 16.79 -31.49 -36.66
N ARG A 471 15.62 -32.04 -37.09
CA ARG A 471 14.64 -32.67 -36.24
C ARG A 471 14.39 -34.13 -36.64
N ASN A 472 13.91 -34.95 -35.73
CA ASN A 472 13.62 -36.38 -35.93
C ASN A 472 12.11 -36.67 -36.10
N ILE A 473 11.27 -35.62 -36.15
CA ILE A 473 9.83 -35.73 -36.32
C ILE A 473 9.44 -34.97 -37.60
N PHE A 474 8.76 -35.63 -38.49
CA PHE A 474 8.32 -35.10 -39.78
C PHE A 474 6.79 -35.20 -39.88
N PRO A 475 6.07 -34.10 -40.06
CA PRO A 475 4.66 -34.15 -40.41
C PRO A 475 4.54 -34.72 -41.83
N VAL A 476 3.62 -35.66 -42.02
CA VAL A 476 3.26 -36.18 -43.35
C VAL A 476 1.96 -35.48 -43.77
N ILE A 477 2.01 -34.83 -44.91
CA ILE A 477 0.89 -34.08 -45.46
C ILE A 477 0.38 -34.77 -46.76
N ASP A 478 -0.92 -34.64 -47.00
CA ASP A 478 -1.54 -35.00 -48.26
C ASP A 478 -1.72 -33.79 -49.17
N GLU A 479 -2.29 -33.99 -50.37
CA GLU A 479 -2.52 -32.91 -51.36
C GLU A 479 -3.41 -31.76 -50.84
N ASN A 480 -4.11 -31.94 -49.71
CA ASN A 480 -5.00 -30.93 -49.13
C ASN A 480 -4.36 -30.13 -47.99
N GLN A 481 -3.06 -30.36 -47.66
CA GLN A 481 -2.32 -29.80 -46.52
C GLN A 481 -2.94 -30.12 -45.15
#